data_0de51f632ca6c94b5341c35ed43136eb
#
_entry.id   0de51f632ca6c94b5341c35ed43136eb
#
_cell.length_a   1.000
_cell.length_b   1.000
_cell.length_c   1.000
_cell.angle_alpha   90.00
_cell.angle_beta   90.00
_cell.angle_gamma   90.00
#
_symmetry.space_group_name_H-M   'P 1'
#
loop_
_entity.id
_entity.type
_entity.pdbx_description
1 polymer ?
#
loop_
_entity_poly.entity_id
_entity_poly.type
_entity_poly.pdbx_seq_one_letter_code
_entity_poly.pdbx_strand_id
1 'polypeptide(L)'
;TQPVQIQVPPAGQLPTDVTPLAYRLELKTDPDADSFSGNVAIDVALTAPHARIWLHSVDQTVLSTKAVLDDGTHIPATFTGNQAPGGVSRLDFDSPIPAGTATLEISYTAPYNMGLAGLYKAVQSDTDYLATQMEAIDARRMVPSFDEPRFKTPWSVTVTAPEGMQ
;
A
#
# COMPACT_ATOMS: atom_id res chain seq x y z
N THR A 1 -4.99 -28.00 4.66
CA THR A 1 -5.81 -26.89 5.24
C THR A 1 -6.36 -26.07 4.07
N GLN A 2 -7.66 -25.82 4.04
CA GLN A 2 -8.24 -25.00 2.98
C GLN A 2 -7.80 -23.53 3.17
N PRO A 3 -7.57 -22.75 2.09
CA PRO A 3 -7.21 -21.35 2.19
C PRO A 3 -8.34 -20.56 2.84
N VAL A 4 -7.98 -19.63 3.73
CA VAL A 4 -8.93 -18.69 4.32
C VAL A 4 -9.36 -17.71 3.25
N GLN A 5 -10.66 -17.62 2.99
CA GLN A 5 -11.25 -16.65 2.08
C GLN A 5 -12.33 -15.85 2.82
N ILE A 6 -11.99 -14.66 3.25
CA ILE A 6 -13.00 -13.69 3.69
C ILE A 6 -13.60 -13.08 2.44
N GLN A 7 -14.78 -13.56 2.06
CA GLN A 7 -15.45 -13.19 0.81
C GLN A 7 -16.06 -11.79 0.86
N VAL A 8 -16.49 -11.35 2.04
CA VAL A 8 -17.14 -10.06 2.25
C VAL A 8 -16.09 -9.03 2.65
N PRO A 9 -16.09 -7.82 2.06
CA PRO A 9 -15.19 -6.76 2.49
C PRO A 9 -15.34 -6.49 4.00
N PRO A 10 -14.22 -6.35 4.73
CA PRO A 10 -14.27 -6.07 6.15
C PRO A 10 -14.92 -4.71 6.42
N ALA A 11 -15.82 -4.66 7.39
CA ALA A 11 -16.42 -3.43 7.87
C ALA A 11 -15.65 -2.93 9.11
N GLY A 12 -14.95 -1.81 8.96
CA GLY A 12 -14.17 -1.20 10.03
C GLY A 12 -12.71 -1.67 10.01
N GLN A 13 -12.36 -2.72 10.75
CA GLN A 13 -10.98 -3.21 10.83
C GLN A 13 -10.69 -4.31 9.82
N LEU A 14 -9.44 -4.36 9.34
CA LEU A 14 -8.93 -5.47 8.52
C LEU A 14 -8.90 -6.77 9.35
N PRO A 15 -8.96 -7.95 8.69
CA PRO A 15 -8.75 -9.23 9.35
C PRO A 15 -7.42 -9.30 10.10
N THR A 16 -7.34 -10.15 11.13
CA THR A 16 -6.14 -10.28 11.98
C THR A 16 -5.24 -11.45 11.61
N ASP A 17 -5.62 -12.22 10.61
CA ASP A 17 -4.93 -13.42 10.11
C ASP A 17 -3.75 -13.10 9.18
N VAL A 18 -3.64 -11.82 8.75
CA VAL A 18 -2.49 -11.26 8.05
C VAL A 18 -1.99 -10.04 8.82
N THR A 19 -0.72 -10.03 9.19
CA THR A 19 -0.10 -8.97 9.98
C THR A 19 1.11 -8.40 9.23
N PRO A 20 1.19 -7.07 8.99
CA PRO A 20 2.38 -6.45 8.41
C PRO A 20 3.54 -6.46 9.41
N LEU A 21 4.73 -6.78 8.94
CA LEU A 21 5.97 -6.87 9.72
C LEU A 21 6.94 -5.72 9.44
N ALA A 22 7.06 -5.31 8.18
CA ALA A 22 7.92 -4.21 7.74
C ALA A 22 7.44 -3.67 6.39
N TYR A 23 7.75 -2.40 6.13
CA TYR A 23 7.54 -1.76 4.83
C TYR A 23 8.87 -1.26 4.26
N ARG A 24 9.05 -1.45 2.96
CA ARG A 24 10.06 -0.78 2.15
C ARG A 24 9.33 -0.02 1.04
N LEU A 25 9.40 1.30 1.09
CA LEU A 25 8.71 2.20 0.17
C LEU A 25 9.71 2.99 -0.64
N GLU A 26 9.60 2.90 -1.96
CA GLU A 26 10.31 3.75 -2.90
C GLU A 26 9.32 4.69 -3.58
N LEU A 27 9.53 5.99 -3.44
CA LEU A 27 8.72 7.03 -4.08
C LEU A 27 9.55 7.76 -5.13
N LYS A 28 8.96 8.00 -6.28
CA LYS A 28 9.46 8.94 -7.27
C LYS A 28 8.50 10.12 -7.32
N THR A 29 9.00 11.29 -6.93
CA THR A 29 8.23 12.52 -6.81
C THR A 29 8.79 13.61 -7.69
N ASP A 30 7.91 14.47 -8.19
CA ASP A 30 8.24 15.67 -8.94
C ASP A 30 7.15 16.71 -8.64
N PRO A 31 7.47 17.83 -7.96
CA PRO A 31 6.47 18.86 -7.65
C PRO A 31 5.84 19.48 -8.88
N ASP A 32 6.52 19.50 -10.03
CA ASP A 32 5.99 20.03 -11.28
C ASP A 32 4.99 19.09 -11.96
N ALA A 33 4.94 17.81 -11.53
CA ALA A 33 3.98 16.83 -12.02
C ALA A 33 2.67 16.85 -11.22
N ASP A 34 1.61 16.25 -11.80
CA ASP A 34 0.30 16.10 -11.13
C ASP A 34 0.18 14.81 -10.31
N SER A 35 1.15 13.92 -10.46
CA SER A 35 1.14 12.60 -9.84
C SER A 35 2.55 12.12 -9.50
N PHE A 36 2.62 11.14 -8.62
CA PHE A 36 3.84 10.44 -8.25
C PHE A 36 3.70 8.94 -8.52
N SER A 37 4.81 8.22 -8.48
CA SER A 37 4.83 6.77 -8.53
C SER A 37 5.49 6.18 -7.29
N GLY A 38 5.07 4.97 -6.92
CA GLY A 38 5.63 4.27 -5.79
C GLY A 38 5.76 2.77 -6.04
N ASN A 39 6.75 2.18 -5.40
CA ASN A 39 6.88 0.74 -5.22
C ASN A 39 6.91 0.46 -3.73
N VAL A 40 6.00 -0.37 -3.25
CA VAL A 40 5.99 -0.80 -1.85
C VAL A 40 6.18 -2.30 -1.76
N ALA A 41 7.08 -2.73 -0.89
CA ALA A 41 7.24 -4.11 -0.46
C ALA A 41 6.81 -4.20 1.01
N ILE A 42 5.81 -5.04 1.29
CA ILE A 42 5.23 -5.23 2.62
C ILE A 42 5.52 -6.66 3.06
N ASP A 43 6.40 -6.82 4.04
CA ASP A 43 6.59 -8.13 4.65
C ASP A 43 5.39 -8.42 5.55
N VAL A 44 4.79 -9.60 5.40
CA VAL A 44 3.60 -10.02 6.13
C VAL A 44 3.78 -11.39 6.74
N ALA A 45 3.13 -11.60 7.89
CA ALA A 45 2.94 -12.92 8.49
C ALA A 45 1.49 -13.37 8.27
N LEU A 46 1.31 -14.62 7.84
CA LEU A 46 0.02 -15.25 7.59
C LEU A 46 -0.16 -16.44 8.55
N THR A 47 -1.27 -16.46 9.28
CA THR A 47 -1.58 -17.55 10.23
C THR A 47 -2.13 -18.81 9.56
N ALA A 48 -2.62 -18.68 8.32
CA ALA A 48 -3.17 -19.75 7.50
C ALA A 48 -2.92 -19.46 5.99
N PRO A 49 -3.13 -20.39 5.08
CA PRO A 49 -3.06 -20.10 3.64
C PRO A 49 -4.13 -19.10 3.19
N HIS A 50 -3.74 -18.14 2.35
CA HIS A 50 -4.64 -17.08 1.85
C HIS A 50 -4.63 -17.01 0.32
N ALA A 51 -5.81 -17.09 -0.30
CA ALA A 51 -6.02 -16.74 -1.71
C ALA A 51 -6.40 -15.26 -1.90
N ARG A 52 -6.70 -14.56 -0.80
CA ARG A 52 -7.10 -13.15 -0.78
C ARG A 52 -6.54 -12.45 0.45
N ILE A 53 -6.04 -11.21 0.24
CA ILE A 53 -5.63 -10.33 1.33
C ILE A 53 -6.34 -8.98 1.17
N TRP A 54 -6.83 -8.44 2.28
CA TRP A 54 -7.44 -7.12 2.37
C TRP A 54 -6.42 -6.09 2.88
N LEU A 55 -6.46 -4.90 2.29
CA LEU A 55 -5.61 -3.76 2.67
C LEU A 55 -6.35 -2.45 2.37
N HIS A 56 -5.72 -1.31 2.64
CA HIS A 56 -6.28 0.01 2.33
C HIS A 56 -5.52 0.65 1.16
N SER A 57 -6.27 1.33 0.29
CA SER A 57 -5.76 2.09 -0.84
C SER A 57 -6.83 3.10 -1.29
N VAL A 58 -6.43 4.35 -1.49
CA VAL A 58 -7.33 5.42 -1.94
C VAL A 58 -6.65 6.18 -3.07
N ASP A 59 -7.34 6.27 -4.22
CA ASP A 59 -6.92 7.02 -5.41
C ASP A 59 -5.62 6.51 -6.07
N GLN A 60 -5.09 5.33 -5.67
CA GLN A 60 -3.97 4.72 -6.38
C GLN A 60 -4.44 3.92 -7.61
N THR A 61 -3.67 4.04 -8.69
CA THR A 61 -3.73 3.15 -9.84
C THR A 61 -2.62 2.11 -9.71
N VAL A 62 -2.99 0.88 -9.35
CA VAL A 62 -2.03 -0.22 -9.22
C VAL A 62 -1.66 -0.75 -10.59
N LEU A 63 -0.35 -0.82 -10.86
CA LEU A 63 0.23 -1.24 -12.13
C LEU A 63 0.57 -2.74 -12.13
N SER A 64 1.09 -3.23 -10.99
CA SER A 64 1.41 -4.64 -10.80
C SER A 64 1.38 -5.01 -9.33
N THR A 65 1.05 -6.27 -9.05
CA THR A 65 1.11 -6.80 -7.69
C THR A 65 1.39 -8.30 -7.69
N LYS A 66 2.18 -8.73 -6.72
CA LYS A 66 2.51 -10.13 -6.49
C LYS A 66 2.89 -10.36 -5.03
N ALA A 67 2.85 -11.62 -4.60
CA ALA A 67 3.56 -12.07 -3.41
C ALA A 67 4.88 -12.74 -3.81
N VAL A 68 5.89 -12.56 -2.99
CA VAL A 68 7.19 -13.25 -3.07
C VAL A 68 7.35 -14.06 -1.80
N LEU A 69 7.51 -15.37 -1.95
CA LEU A 69 7.71 -16.31 -0.85
C LEU A 69 9.18 -16.38 -0.45
N ASP A 70 9.47 -16.92 0.73
CA ASP A 70 10.84 -17.06 1.26
C ASP A 70 11.77 -17.93 0.38
N ASP A 71 11.19 -18.84 -0.43
CA ASP A 71 11.92 -19.64 -1.40
C ASP A 71 12.15 -18.94 -2.76
N GLY A 72 11.73 -17.68 -2.89
CA GLY A 72 11.79 -16.90 -4.11
C GLY A 72 10.66 -17.14 -5.11
N THR A 73 9.67 -17.96 -4.78
CA THR A 73 8.49 -18.18 -5.63
C THR A 73 7.66 -16.89 -5.72
N HIS A 74 7.27 -16.51 -6.93
CA HIS A 74 6.40 -15.37 -7.19
C HIS A 74 4.97 -15.84 -7.45
N ILE A 75 3.99 -15.30 -6.73
CA ILE A 75 2.56 -15.55 -6.94
C ILE A 75 1.92 -14.23 -7.39
N PRO A 76 1.52 -14.10 -8.67
CA PRO A 76 0.83 -12.91 -9.15
C PRO A 76 -0.49 -12.70 -8.44
N ALA A 77 -0.93 -11.44 -8.37
CA ALA A 77 -2.23 -11.08 -7.81
C ALA A 77 -2.95 -10.05 -8.66
N THR A 78 -4.26 -10.04 -8.56
CA THR A 78 -5.12 -8.99 -9.10
C THR A 78 -5.54 -8.05 -7.98
N PHE A 79 -5.26 -6.76 -8.16
CA PHE A 79 -5.72 -5.72 -7.25
C PHE A 79 -7.13 -5.26 -7.62
N THR A 80 -7.99 -5.10 -6.63
CA THR A 80 -9.31 -4.48 -6.79
C THR A 80 -9.55 -3.46 -5.67
N GLY A 81 -9.61 -2.18 -6.05
CA GLY A 81 -9.85 -1.07 -5.13
C GLY A 81 -11.32 -0.87 -4.77
N ASN A 82 -11.57 0.00 -3.78
CA ASN A 82 -12.89 0.51 -3.41
C ASN A 82 -13.95 -0.58 -3.11
N GLN A 83 -13.56 -1.63 -2.40
CA GLN A 83 -14.46 -2.74 -2.08
C GLN A 83 -15.40 -2.42 -0.91
N ALA A 84 -15.01 -1.45 -0.06
CA ALA A 84 -15.82 -0.92 1.03
C ALA A 84 -15.42 0.52 1.36
N PRO A 85 -16.25 1.28 2.11
CA PRO A 85 -15.90 2.62 2.59
C PRO A 85 -14.57 2.64 3.34
N GLY A 86 -13.87 3.77 3.27
CA GLY A 86 -12.57 3.95 3.91
C GLY A 86 -11.38 3.42 3.10
N GLY A 87 -11.57 3.11 1.81
CA GLY A 87 -10.49 2.68 0.92
C GLY A 87 -10.10 1.21 1.10
N VAL A 88 -11.01 0.38 1.59
CA VAL A 88 -10.78 -1.08 1.65
C VAL A 88 -10.62 -1.62 0.24
N SER A 89 -9.52 -2.32 0.01
CA SER A 89 -9.12 -2.89 -1.27
C SER A 89 -8.65 -4.32 -1.07
N ARG A 90 -8.55 -5.10 -2.14
CA ARG A 90 -8.15 -6.50 -2.05
C ARG A 90 -7.10 -6.89 -3.07
N LEU A 91 -6.31 -7.88 -2.70
CA LEU A 91 -5.43 -8.66 -3.56
C LEU A 91 -6.00 -10.07 -3.69
N ASP A 92 -6.33 -10.50 -4.90
CA ASP A 92 -6.73 -11.86 -5.22
C ASP A 92 -5.55 -12.56 -5.89
N PHE A 93 -4.99 -13.58 -5.25
CA PHE A 93 -3.79 -14.29 -5.72
C PHE A 93 -4.17 -15.45 -6.66
N ASP A 94 -3.37 -15.64 -7.72
CA ASP A 94 -3.56 -16.72 -8.70
C ASP A 94 -3.47 -18.13 -8.06
N SER A 95 -2.70 -18.25 -6.99
CA SER A 95 -2.67 -19.41 -6.10
C SER A 95 -2.53 -18.98 -4.64
N PRO A 96 -3.04 -19.76 -3.67
CA PRO A 96 -2.96 -19.37 -2.26
C PRO A 96 -1.52 -19.20 -1.78
N ILE A 97 -1.26 -18.08 -1.07
CA ILE A 97 -0.02 -17.91 -0.31
C ILE A 97 -0.08 -18.87 0.90
N PRO A 98 0.96 -19.67 1.15
CA PRO A 98 0.99 -20.56 2.33
C PRO A 98 1.03 -19.77 3.64
N ALA A 99 0.70 -20.44 4.76
CA ALA A 99 0.97 -19.89 6.08
C ALA A 99 2.48 -19.68 6.28
N GLY A 100 2.85 -18.66 7.03
CA GLY A 100 4.25 -18.27 7.25
C GLY A 100 4.49 -16.82 6.87
N THR A 101 5.62 -16.52 6.26
CA THR A 101 6.00 -15.17 5.81
C THR A 101 5.97 -15.05 4.30
N ALA A 102 5.65 -13.86 3.83
CA ALA A 102 5.73 -13.48 2.42
C ALA A 102 5.95 -11.97 2.29
N THR A 103 6.42 -11.52 1.14
CA THR A 103 6.51 -10.10 0.79
C THR A 103 5.46 -9.78 -0.27
N LEU A 104 4.59 -8.83 0.01
CA LEU A 104 3.66 -8.27 -0.98
C LEU A 104 4.36 -7.13 -1.71
N GLU A 105 4.55 -7.25 -3.02
CA GLU A 105 5.13 -6.19 -3.85
C GLU A 105 4.03 -5.54 -4.69
N ILE A 106 3.92 -4.20 -4.60
CA ILE A 106 2.90 -3.42 -5.30
C ILE A 106 3.57 -2.21 -5.95
N SER A 107 3.43 -2.09 -7.28
CA SER A 107 3.80 -0.90 -8.04
C SER A 107 2.55 -0.11 -8.39
N TYR A 108 2.59 1.20 -8.21
CA TYR A 108 1.43 2.05 -8.39
C TYR A 108 1.79 3.48 -8.80
N THR A 109 0.79 4.22 -9.25
CA THR A 109 0.81 5.68 -9.38
C THR A 109 -0.34 6.28 -8.59
N ALA A 110 -0.21 7.52 -8.15
CA ALA A 110 -1.27 8.25 -7.48
C ALA A 110 -1.18 9.76 -7.77
N PRO A 111 -2.31 10.47 -7.83
CA PRO A 111 -2.30 11.93 -7.89
C PRO A 111 -1.81 12.49 -6.54
N TYR A 112 -1.16 13.66 -6.59
CA TYR A 112 -0.96 14.43 -5.36
C TYR A 112 -2.30 14.85 -4.79
N ASN A 113 -2.47 14.71 -3.47
CA ASN A 113 -3.67 15.22 -2.83
C ASN A 113 -3.66 16.75 -2.85
N MET A 114 -4.82 17.36 -3.09
CA MET A 114 -5.01 18.81 -3.04
C MET A 114 -5.49 19.30 -1.68
N GLY A 115 -5.76 18.37 -0.74
CA GLY A 115 -6.02 18.64 0.67
C GLY A 115 -4.80 18.27 1.52
N LEU A 116 -4.82 18.63 2.80
CA LEU A 116 -3.72 18.35 3.74
C LEU A 116 -3.79 16.91 4.27
N ALA A 117 -3.70 15.92 3.39
CA ALA A 117 -3.80 14.50 3.75
C ALA A 117 -3.01 13.63 2.76
N GLY A 118 -2.37 12.56 3.27
CA GLY A 118 -1.50 11.70 2.47
C GLY A 118 -0.25 12.45 1.99
N LEU A 119 0.16 12.23 0.75
CA LEU A 119 1.18 13.04 0.06
C LEU A 119 0.46 14.12 -0.75
N TYR A 120 0.67 15.37 -0.38
CA TYR A 120 -0.04 16.52 -0.96
C TYR A 120 0.90 17.59 -1.49
N LYS A 121 0.37 18.37 -2.42
CA LYS A 121 1.03 19.52 -3.00
C LYS A 121 0.53 20.81 -2.33
N ALA A 122 1.45 21.65 -1.89
CA ALA A 122 1.17 22.97 -1.38
C ALA A 122 1.91 24.02 -2.23
N VAL A 123 1.25 25.11 -2.54
CA VAL A 123 1.81 26.21 -3.33
C VAL A 123 2.03 27.41 -2.42
N GLN A 124 3.25 27.94 -2.42
CA GLN A 124 3.58 29.19 -1.72
C GLN A 124 4.46 30.07 -2.59
N SER A 125 3.99 31.29 -2.89
CA SER A 125 4.75 32.29 -3.66
C SER A 125 5.26 31.74 -5.01
N ASP A 126 4.39 31.08 -5.77
CA ASP A 126 4.71 30.45 -7.07
C ASP A 126 5.72 29.30 -7.00
N THR A 127 5.89 28.71 -5.83
CA THR A 127 6.72 27.51 -5.64
C THR A 127 5.87 26.37 -5.12
N ASP A 128 5.98 25.20 -5.76
CA ASP A 128 5.30 23.98 -5.35
C ASP A 128 6.14 23.22 -4.30
N TYR A 129 5.50 22.84 -3.22
CA TYR A 129 6.08 22.02 -2.15
C TYR A 129 5.31 20.71 -2.02
N LEU A 130 6.03 19.63 -1.76
CA LEU A 130 5.43 18.35 -1.39
C LEU A 130 5.56 18.15 0.11
N ALA A 131 4.47 17.73 0.75
CA ALA A 131 4.45 17.43 2.17
C ALA A 131 3.55 16.23 2.44
N THR A 132 3.68 15.66 3.62
CA THR A 132 2.88 14.50 4.04
C THR A 132 2.14 14.76 5.33
N GLN A 133 0.89 14.27 5.40
CA GLN A 133 0.10 14.18 6.62
C GLN A 133 -0.66 12.85 6.62
N MET A 134 -0.32 11.97 7.57
CA MET A 134 -0.78 10.58 7.59
C MET A 134 -1.80 10.28 8.68
N GLU A 135 -1.93 11.17 9.69
CA GLU A 135 -2.88 10.96 10.78
C GLU A 135 -4.32 11.29 10.39
N ALA A 136 -5.30 10.51 10.83
CA ALA A 136 -5.15 9.25 11.58
C ALA A 136 -5.10 8.03 10.64
N ILE A 137 -5.60 8.13 9.40
CA ILE A 137 -5.81 7.04 8.44
C ILE A 137 -5.56 7.50 6.99
N ASP A 138 -4.62 8.41 6.79
CA ASP A 138 -4.36 9.00 5.48
C ASP A 138 -3.09 8.46 4.79
N ALA A 139 -2.37 7.49 5.42
CA ALA A 139 -1.30 6.77 4.75
C ALA A 139 -1.81 6.04 3.50
N ARG A 140 -3.03 5.52 3.53
CA ARG A 140 -3.73 4.88 2.40
C ARG A 140 -3.91 5.77 1.17
N ARG A 141 -3.77 7.10 1.31
CA ARG A 141 -3.80 8.05 0.19
C ARG A 141 -2.44 8.19 -0.49
N MET A 142 -1.37 7.80 0.19
CA MET A 142 -0.02 7.82 -0.38
C MET A 142 0.42 6.43 -0.83
N VAL A 143 0.10 5.39 -0.08
CA VAL A 143 0.62 4.04 -0.29
C VAL A 143 -0.42 2.98 0.02
N PRO A 144 -0.56 1.91 -0.80
CA PRO A 144 -1.34 0.73 -0.44
C PRO A 144 -0.74 0.10 0.83
N SER A 145 -1.53 -0.03 1.90
CA SER A 145 -1.00 -0.42 3.22
C SER A 145 -2.07 -1.00 4.15
N PHE A 146 -1.64 -1.61 5.25
CA PHE A 146 -2.49 -1.97 6.37
C PHE A 146 -2.61 -0.74 7.30
N ASP A 147 -3.35 0.26 6.84
CA ASP A 147 -3.41 1.60 7.45
C ASP A 147 -4.36 1.62 8.65
N GLU A 148 -3.94 1.01 9.74
CA GLU A 148 -4.64 1.00 11.02
C GLU A 148 -3.68 1.31 12.17
N PRO A 149 -4.07 2.16 13.15
CA PRO A 149 -3.20 2.56 14.27
C PRO A 149 -2.69 1.41 15.15
N ARG A 150 -3.33 0.25 15.10
CA ARG A 150 -2.89 -0.96 15.84
C ARG A 150 -1.58 -1.55 15.30
N PHE A 151 -1.25 -1.30 14.02
CA PHE A 151 -0.02 -1.79 13.43
C PHE A 151 1.11 -0.79 13.66
N LYS A 152 2.08 -1.16 14.50
CA LYS A 152 3.30 -0.39 14.80
C LYS A 152 4.46 -0.91 13.99
N THR A 153 4.34 -0.81 12.68
CA THR A 153 5.24 -1.46 11.73
C THR A 153 6.40 -0.53 11.35
N PRO A 154 7.66 -0.99 11.31
CA PRO A 154 8.80 -0.19 10.85
C PRO A 154 8.73 0.09 9.34
N TRP A 155 9.18 1.28 8.94
CA TRP A 155 9.26 1.74 7.57
C TRP A 155 10.68 2.10 7.16
N SER A 156 11.08 1.67 5.96
CA SER A 156 12.22 2.19 5.23
C SER A 156 11.69 2.94 4.02
N VAL A 157 12.02 4.23 3.89
CA VAL A 157 11.50 5.08 2.81
C VAL A 157 12.66 5.65 2.01
N THR A 158 12.61 5.47 0.70
CA THR A 158 13.51 6.09 -0.27
C THR A 158 12.70 7.03 -1.16
N VAL A 159 13.14 8.28 -1.27
CA VAL A 159 12.50 9.28 -2.15
C VAL A 159 13.49 9.69 -3.23
N THR A 160 13.06 9.60 -4.48
CA THR A 160 13.76 10.15 -5.64
C THR A 160 13.02 11.40 -6.11
N ALA A 161 13.72 12.51 -6.15
CA ALA A 161 13.22 13.81 -6.61
C ALA A 161 14.14 14.39 -7.70
N PRO A 162 13.69 15.39 -8.49
CA PRO A 162 14.53 16.10 -9.44
C PRO A 162 15.78 16.72 -8.79
N GLU A 163 16.87 16.90 -9.56
CA GLU A 163 18.07 17.56 -9.07
C GLU A 163 17.81 19.01 -8.61
N GLY A 164 18.46 19.40 -7.52
CA GLY A 164 18.35 20.76 -6.97
C GLY A 164 17.20 20.97 -5.99
N MET A 165 16.41 19.95 -5.69
CA MET A 165 15.41 20.03 -4.61
C MET A 165 16.05 19.86 -3.24
N GLN A 166 15.54 20.62 -2.27
CA GLN A 166 15.94 20.60 -0.85
C GLN A 166 14.80 20.07 0.02
#